data_186706b90131171a383b58dcd9bb2630
#
_entry.id   186706b90131171a383b58dcd9bb2630
#
_cell.length_a   1.000
_cell.length_b   1.000
_cell.length_c   1.000
_cell.angle_alpha   90.00
_cell.angle_beta   90.00
_cell.angle_gamma   90.00
#
_symmetry.space_group_name_H-M   'P 1'
#
loop_
_entity.id
_entity.type
_entity.pdbx_description
1 polymer ?
#
loop_
_entity_poly.entity_id
_entity_poly.type
_entity_poly.pdbx_seq_one_letter_code
_entity_poly.pdbx_strand_id
1 'polypeptide(L)'
;KTFYISFDPAGDIFDNGTNPLFLMDELAGLGDLFPMPFMERVPLLEEMDPRKCYIHWEVVLSTREEEQAIHDVFIFVEDQAQIDIRLLADTNLLDNKAFRKELDDKWRQNQGLGLDALKVLAASCVKDENPAGKREESSRAGDQVRKDDVLSSIRVGSEKIDHTMNLVSELVTTQARLSLHAEQSEDNELAAIAENVQKLTRQLRDNAFDIALVPVETMLTRFHRLVRDLSNNLNKKVRLVTEGAETELDKNIIEKLTDPLLHILRNSIDHGIETPEERVKAGKPEEGKITLKAYYSGASVHIQVHDDGKGLDTDKIKNQAIKKQVIAPDSNLSRKEILDLIFLPGFSTSTDVTDVSGRGVGMDVVKRNLADIRGEVEVDSEPGSGTTLTVKLPLTLSIIDGLLVQLSDNQYVIPLSAVDKIYAARHSDVVDTFNNLIVLDGERIPFFYLREEFG
;
A
#
# COMPACT_ATOMS: atom_id res chain seq x y z
N LYS A 1 4.92 -5.15 -29.98
CA LYS A 1 5.58 -6.42 -29.64
C LYS A 1 4.51 -7.50 -29.45
N THR A 2 4.87 -8.78 -29.66
CA THR A 2 3.97 -9.92 -29.41
C THR A 2 4.62 -10.82 -28.36
N PHE A 3 3.89 -11.10 -27.29
CA PHE A 3 4.32 -11.95 -26.17
C PHE A 3 3.50 -13.23 -26.10
N TYR A 4 4.14 -14.29 -25.66
CA TYR A 4 3.49 -15.51 -25.18
C TYR A 4 3.49 -15.49 -23.66
N ILE A 5 2.36 -15.83 -23.06
CA ILE A 5 2.16 -15.85 -21.62
C ILE A 5 1.54 -17.20 -21.27
N SER A 6 2.20 -17.97 -20.42
CA SER A 6 1.63 -19.15 -19.77
C SER A 6 1.24 -18.78 -18.34
N PHE A 7 -0.01 -19.01 -17.99
CA PHE A 7 -0.56 -18.70 -16.67
C PHE A 7 -1.25 -19.94 -16.08
N ASP A 8 -0.63 -20.56 -15.10
CA ASP A 8 -1.11 -21.74 -14.39
C ASP A 8 -1.37 -21.39 -12.90
N PRO A 9 -2.60 -21.00 -12.54
CA PRO A 9 -2.93 -20.65 -11.15
C PRO A 9 -2.99 -21.88 -10.26
N ALA A 10 -2.61 -21.69 -8.98
CA ALA A 10 -2.82 -22.68 -7.95
C ALA A 10 -4.32 -22.98 -7.76
N GLY A 11 -4.64 -24.19 -7.33
CA GLY A 11 -6.03 -24.61 -7.18
C GLY A 11 -6.85 -23.77 -6.19
N ASP A 12 -6.20 -23.12 -5.24
CA ASP A 12 -6.77 -22.30 -4.17
C ASP A 12 -6.75 -20.79 -4.44
N ILE A 13 -6.46 -20.37 -5.68
CA ILE A 13 -6.36 -18.95 -6.06
C ILE A 13 -7.62 -18.13 -5.72
N PHE A 14 -8.79 -18.77 -5.66
CA PHE A 14 -10.04 -18.10 -5.29
C PHE A 14 -10.15 -17.77 -3.80
N ASP A 15 -9.38 -18.44 -2.92
CA ASP A 15 -9.45 -18.22 -1.46
C ASP A 15 -8.98 -16.81 -1.09
N ASN A 16 -8.12 -16.21 -1.92
CA ASN A 16 -7.66 -14.83 -1.76
C ASN A 16 -8.49 -13.81 -2.55
N GLY A 17 -9.64 -14.22 -3.07
CA GLY A 17 -10.56 -13.35 -3.83
C GLY A 17 -10.09 -13.01 -5.25
N THR A 18 -9.03 -13.65 -5.74
CA THR A 18 -8.53 -13.45 -7.10
C THR A 18 -9.39 -14.25 -8.09
N ASN A 19 -9.89 -13.56 -9.11
CA ASN A 19 -10.57 -14.21 -10.24
C ASN A 19 -9.64 -14.16 -11.47
N PRO A 20 -9.14 -15.30 -11.97
CA PRO A 20 -8.26 -15.35 -13.15
C PRO A 20 -8.82 -14.65 -14.40
N LEU A 21 -10.16 -14.61 -14.57
CA LEU A 21 -10.76 -13.93 -15.72
C LEU A 21 -10.53 -12.41 -15.70
N PHE A 22 -10.41 -11.80 -14.52
CA PHE A 22 -10.09 -10.36 -14.43
C PHE A 22 -8.67 -10.06 -14.87
N LEU A 23 -7.73 -11.00 -14.68
CA LEU A 23 -6.36 -10.86 -15.18
C LEU A 23 -6.36 -10.92 -16.71
N MET A 24 -7.22 -11.75 -17.32
CA MET A 24 -7.39 -11.79 -18.79
C MET A 24 -7.96 -10.46 -19.31
N ASP A 25 -8.91 -9.85 -18.59
CA ASP A 25 -9.48 -8.55 -18.95
C ASP A 25 -8.42 -7.43 -18.83
N GLU A 26 -7.54 -7.50 -17.83
CA GLU A 26 -6.43 -6.54 -17.69
C GLU A 26 -5.41 -6.69 -18.81
N LEU A 27 -5.04 -7.90 -19.17
CA LEU A 27 -4.18 -8.17 -20.32
C LEU A 27 -4.81 -7.67 -21.64
N ALA A 28 -6.15 -7.82 -21.79
CA ALA A 28 -6.87 -7.28 -22.94
C ALA A 28 -6.87 -5.74 -22.97
N GLY A 29 -6.75 -5.08 -21.80
CA GLY A 29 -6.56 -3.64 -21.70
C GLY A 29 -5.21 -3.14 -22.20
N LEU A 30 -4.19 -4.00 -22.22
CA LEU A 30 -2.84 -3.66 -22.70
C LEU A 30 -2.70 -3.78 -24.23
N GLY A 31 -3.56 -4.54 -24.92
CA GLY A 31 -3.47 -4.72 -26.36
C GLY A 31 -4.36 -5.82 -26.91
N ASP A 32 -4.05 -6.27 -28.13
CA ASP A 32 -4.76 -7.37 -28.76
C ASP A 32 -4.42 -8.69 -28.07
N LEU A 33 -5.43 -9.37 -27.54
CA LEU A 33 -5.31 -10.58 -26.75
C LEU A 33 -5.92 -11.80 -27.46
N PHE A 34 -5.23 -12.93 -27.43
CA PHE A 34 -5.73 -14.23 -27.85
C PHE A 34 -5.58 -15.22 -26.67
N PRO A 35 -6.59 -15.35 -25.80
CA PRO A 35 -6.56 -16.25 -24.64
C PRO A 35 -7.03 -17.65 -25.01
N MET A 36 -6.33 -18.66 -24.53
CA MET A 36 -6.66 -20.08 -24.71
C MET A 36 -6.75 -20.75 -23.34
N PRO A 37 -7.97 -20.98 -22.83
CA PRO A 37 -8.19 -21.76 -21.63
C PRO A 37 -8.07 -23.27 -21.89
N PHE A 38 -7.35 -23.98 -21.03
CA PHE A 38 -7.22 -25.44 -21.04
C PHE A 38 -7.94 -26.03 -19.83
N MET A 39 -8.85 -26.98 -20.12
CA MET A 39 -9.78 -27.57 -19.12
C MET A 39 -9.46 -29.04 -18.82
N GLU A 40 -8.29 -29.53 -19.15
CA GLU A 40 -7.91 -30.95 -19.00
C GLU A 40 -7.92 -31.44 -17.55
N ARG A 41 -7.75 -30.52 -16.60
CA ARG A 41 -7.72 -30.80 -15.17
C ARG A 41 -9.11 -30.71 -14.50
N VAL A 42 -10.14 -30.29 -15.24
CA VAL A 42 -11.50 -30.17 -14.70
C VAL A 42 -12.07 -31.54 -14.40
N PRO A 43 -12.35 -31.89 -13.12
CA PRO A 43 -12.89 -33.19 -12.75
C PRO A 43 -14.35 -33.32 -13.16
N LEU A 44 -14.89 -34.52 -12.99
CA LEU A 44 -16.34 -34.74 -13.16
C LEU A 44 -17.11 -33.87 -12.17
N LEU A 45 -18.34 -33.49 -12.53
CA LEU A 45 -19.18 -32.58 -11.74
C LEU A 45 -19.36 -33.03 -10.28
N GLU A 46 -19.41 -34.36 -10.05
CA GLU A 46 -19.58 -34.98 -8.72
C GLU A 46 -18.30 -34.81 -7.84
N GLU A 47 -17.16 -34.62 -8.44
CA GLU A 47 -15.86 -34.49 -7.77
C GLU A 47 -15.34 -33.04 -7.77
N MET A 48 -16.08 -32.12 -8.38
CA MET A 48 -15.68 -30.73 -8.53
C MET A 48 -15.86 -29.94 -7.22
N ASP A 49 -14.79 -29.35 -6.70
CA ASP A 49 -14.89 -28.34 -5.64
C ASP A 49 -15.04 -26.94 -6.28
N PRO A 50 -16.19 -26.25 -6.13
CA PRO A 50 -16.44 -24.97 -6.77
C PRO A 50 -15.51 -23.83 -6.25
N ARG A 51 -14.73 -24.08 -5.20
CA ARG A 51 -13.75 -23.13 -4.66
C ARG A 51 -12.37 -23.29 -5.26
N LYS A 52 -12.17 -24.28 -6.15
CA LYS A 52 -10.85 -24.56 -6.76
C LYS A 52 -10.80 -24.15 -8.22
N CYS A 53 -9.65 -23.62 -8.64
CA CYS A 53 -9.33 -23.37 -10.03
C CYS A 53 -8.70 -24.62 -10.66
N TYR A 54 -9.26 -25.06 -11.79
CA TYR A 54 -8.77 -26.23 -12.55
C TYR A 54 -8.30 -25.86 -13.95
N ILE A 55 -8.38 -24.56 -14.29
CA ILE A 55 -8.12 -24.06 -15.64
C ILE A 55 -6.75 -23.40 -15.63
N HIS A 56 -5.94 -23.68 -16.64
CA HIS A 56 -4.75 -22.89 -16.95
C HIS A 56 -4.92 -22.21 -18.32
N TRP A 57 -4.16 -21.15 -18.55
CA TRP A 57 -4.28 -20.34 -19.75
C TRP A 57 -2.93 -20.24 -20.47
N GLU A 58 -2.97 -20.39 -21.79
CA GLU A 58 -1.92 -19.91 -22.67
C GLU A 58 -2.45 -18.68 -23.42
N VAL A 59 -1.67 -17.62 -23.48
CA VAL A 59 -2.14 -16.35 -24.00
C VAL A 59 -1.10 -15.79 -24.97
N VAL A 60 -1.57 -15.30 -26.12
CA VAL A 60 -0.76 -14.48 -27.02
C VAL A 60 -1.26 -13.03 -26.92
N LEU A 61 -0.38 -12.12 -26.53
CA LEU A 61 -0.69 -10.70 -26.36
C LEU A 61 0.18 -9.87 -27.33
N SER A 62 -0.45 -9.06 -28.18
CA SER A 62 0.25 -8.05 -28.97
C SER A 62 0.00 -6.66 -28.38
N THR A 63 1.05 -6.02 -27.88
CA THR A 63 0.98 -4.75 -27.19
C THR A 63 2.11 -3.79 -27.60
N ARG A 64 1.90 -2.49 -27.32
CA ARG A 64 2.94 -1.45 -27.44
C ARG A 64 3.69 -1.25 -26.13
N GLU A 65 3.16 -1.77 -25.03
CA GLU A 65 3.74 -1.68 -23.71
C GLU A 65 4.98 -2.59 -23.58
N GLU A 66 5.81 -2.30 -22.59
CA GLU A 66 6.99 -3.11 -22.25
C GLU A 66 6.58 -4.37 -21.47
N GLU A 67 7.47 -5.35 -21.41
CA GLU A 67 7.26 -6.63 -20.70
C GLU A 67 6.89 -6.41 -19.22
N GLN A 68 7.37 -5.33 -18.62
CA GLN A 68 7.07 -4.97 -17.24
C GLN A 68 5.57 -4.74 -17.03
N ALA A 69 4.88 -4.09 -17.94
CA ALA A 69 3.43 -3.86 -17.84
C ALA A 69 2.64 -5.18 -17.83
N ILE A 70 3.15 -6.23 -18.48
CA ILE A 70 2.54 -7.55 -18.43
C ILE A 70 2.80 -8.23 -17.08
N HIS A 71 4.00 -8.10 -16.53
CA HIS A 71 4.33 -8.59 -15.19
C HIS A 71 3.46 -7.91 -14.12
N ASP A 72 3.19 -6.61 -14.27
CA ASP A 72 2.39 -5.83 -13.31
C ASP A 72 0.94 -6.35 -13.21
N VAL A 73 0.39 -6.95 -14.27
CA VAL A 73 -0.92 -7.62 -14.23
C VAL A 73 -0.91 -8.82 -13.29
N PHE A 74 0.20 -9.54 -13.22
CA PHE A 74 0.32 -10.77 -12.45
C PHE A 74 0.98 -10.59 -11.07
N ILE A 75 1.41 -9.40 -10.73
CA ILE A 75 2.21 -9.11 -9.52
C ILE A 75 1.61 -9.67 -8.23
N PHE A 76 0.28 -9.73 -8.15
CA PHE A 76 -0.44 -10.19 -6.95
C PHE A 76 -0.74 -11.69 -6.92
N VAL A 77 -0.38 -12.40 -7.99
CA VAL A 77 -0.63 -13.83 -8.12
C VAL A 77 0.67 -14.61 -8.41
N GLU A 78 1.81 -13.94 -8.45
CA GLU A 78 3.12 -14.57 -8.69
C GLU A 78 3.42 -15.70 -7.70
N ASP A 79 3.03 -15.54 -6.43
CA ASP A 79 3.21 -16.57 -5.38
C ASP A 79 2.18 -17.71 -5.44
N GLN A 80 1.10 -17.53 -6.24
CA GLN A 80 -0.04 -18.45 -6.33
C GLN A 80 -0.26 -18.98 -7.74
N ALA A 81 0.66 -18.70 -8.65
CA ALA A 81 0.58 -19.14 -10.03
C ALA A 81 1.97 -19.35 -10.61
N GLN A 82 2.07 -20.29 -11.54
CA GLN A 82 3.25 -20.38 -12.39
C GLN A 82 3.00 -19.50 -13.62
N ILE A 83 3.87 -18.50 -13.81
CA ILE A 83 3.75 -17.52 -14.89
C ILE A 83 5.06 -17.55 -15.70
N ASP A 84 4.95 -17.76 -17.01
CA ASP A 84 6.07 -17.65 -17.94
C ASP A 84 5.71 -16.68 -19.06
N ILE A 85 6.44 -15.56 -19.16
CA ILE A 85 6.25 -14.52 -20.16
C ILE A 85 7.44 -14.54 -21.11
N ARG A 86 7.19 -14.62 -22.42
CA ARG A 86 8.24 -14.67 -23.44
C ARG A 86 7.91 -13.80 -24.64
N LEU A 87 8.86 -12.98 -25.05
CA LEU A 87 8.76 -12.23 -26.29
C LEU A 87 8.84 -13.18 -27.50
N LEU A 88 7.84 -13.13 -28.39
CA LEU A 88 7.79 -13.89 -29.63
C LEU A 88 8.31 -13.08 -30.80
N ALA A 89 7.92 -11.81 -30.91
CA ALA A 89 8.32 -10.92 -32.00
C ALA A 89 8.19 -9.45 -31.60
N ASP A 90 8.98 -8.58 -32.24
CA ASP A 90 8.89 -7.13 -32.10
C ASP A 90 7.78 -6.50 -32.96
N THR A 91 6.98 -7.30 -33.63
CA THR A 91 5.85 -6.88 -34.48
C THR A 91 4.54 -7.43 -33.95
N ASN A 92 3.40 -6.85 -34.36
CA ASN A 92 2.06 -7.37 -34.04
C ASN A 92 1.77 -8.61 -34.93
N LEU A 93 1.96 -9.80 -34.36
CA LEU A 93 1.66 -11.05 -35.05
C LEU A 93 0.16 -11.37 -35.11
N LEU A 94 -0.68 -10.81 -34.22
CA LEU A 94 -2.11 -11.06 -34.25
C LEU A 94 -2.84 -10.36 -35.39
N ASP A 95 -2.24 -9.36 -36.03
CA ASP A 95 -2.71 -8.78 -37.30
C ASP A 95 -2.45 -9.69 -38.50
N ASN A 96 -1.51 -10.65 -38.40
CA ASN A 96 -1.21 -11.60 -39.45
C ASN A 96 -2.27 -12.72 -39.46
N LYS A 97 -3.05 -12.74 -40.56
CA LYS A 97 -4.15 -13.71 -40.72
C LYS A 97 -3.70 -15.18 -40.68
N ALA A 98 -2.49 -15.49 -41.21
CA ALA A 98 -1.97 -16.85 -41.21
C ALA A 98 -1.59 -17.28 -39.80
N PHE A 99 -0.96 -16.40 -39.01
CA PHE A 99 -0.62 -16.65 -37.61
C PHE A 99 -1.88 -16.87 -36.78
N ARG A 100 -2.86 -15.97 -36.88
CA ARG A 100 -4.12 -16.08 -36.14
C ARG A 100 -4.91 -17.34 -36.48
N LYS A 101 -4.95 -17.73 -37.74
CA LYS A 101 -5.61 -18.97 -38.17
C LYS A 101 -4.95 -20.20 -37.55
N GLU A 102 -3.62 -20.25 -37.53
CA GLU A 102 -2.89 -21.39 -36.95
C GLU A 102 -3.12 -21.46 -35.40
N LEU A 103 -3.22 -20.31 -34.70
CA LEU A 103 -3.63 -20.28 -33.28
C LEU A 103 -5.04 -20.86 -33.09
N ASP A 104 -6.01 -20.42 -33.91
CA ASP A 104 -7.38 -20.92 -33.87
C ASP A 104 -7.46 -22.44 -34.14
N ASP A 105 -6.70 -22.94 -35.13
CA ASP A 105 -6.71 -24.34 -35.49
C ASP A 105 -6.10 -25.22 -34.36
N LYS A 106 -5.02 -24.78 -33.74
CA LYS A 106 -4.41 -25.47 -32.58
C LYS A 106 -5.32 -25.46 -31.35
N TRP A 107 -5.94 -24.33 -31.05
CA TRP A 107 -6.87 -24.23 -29.92
C TRP A 107 -8.07 -25.16 -30.09
N ARG A 108 -8.65 -25.22 -31.29
CA ARG A 108 -9.77 -26.14 -31.59
C ARG A 108 -9.40 -27.63 -31.48
N GLN A 109 -8.11 -27.96 -31.62
CA GLN A 109 -7.59 -29.31 -31.45
C GLN A 109 -7.22 -29.61 -29.98
N ASN A 110 -7.44 -28.67 -29.07
CA ASN A 110 -7.03 -28.73 -27.66
C ASN A 110 -5.53 -29.06 -27.50
N GLN A 111 -4.69 -28.54 -28.42
CA GLN A 111 -3.25 -28.71 -28.37
C GLN A 111 -2.61 -27.44 -27.77
N GLY A 112 -1.82 -27.61 -26.70
CA GLY A 112 -1.00 -26.55 -26.16
C GLY A 112 -0.09 -25.93 -27.23
N LEU A 113 0.09 -24.61 -27.19
CA LEU A 113 0.85 -23.92 -28.24
C LEU A 113 2.32 -24.30 -28.26
N GLY A 114 2.89 -24.63 -27.13
CA GLY A 114 4.31 -24.94 -27.00
C GLY A 114 5.21 -23.80 -27.51
N LEU A 115 6.00 -23.21 -26.64
CA LEU A 115 6.81 -22.02 -26.93
C LEU A 115 7.68 -22.17 -28.19
N ASP A 116 8.27 -23.37 -28.42
CA ASP A 116 9.15 -23.62 -29.56
C ASP A 116 8.39 -23.64 -30.90
N ALA A 117 7.19 -24.20 -30.91
CA ALA A 117 6.33 -24.20 -32.09
C ALA A 117 5.87 -22.79 -32.47
N LEU A 118 5.53 -21.97 -31.45
CA LEU A 118 5.17 -20.58 -31.68
C LEU A 118 6.32 -19.72 -32.14
N LYS A 119 7.54 -19.93 -31.66
CA LYS A 119 8.75 -19.26 -32.17
C LYS A 119 9.02 -19.57 -33.62
N VAL A 120 8.87 -20.83 -34.03
CA VAL A 120 9.03 -21.26 -35.42
C VAL A 120 7.97 -20.61 -36.30
N LEU A 121 6.72 -20.60 -35.86
CA LEU A 121 5.60 -19.98 -36.57
C LEU A 121 5.81 -18.45 -36.69
N ALA A 122 6.17 -17.78 -35.61
CA ALA A 122 6.49 -16.36 -35.59
C ALA A 122 7.61 -16.01 -36.57
N ALA A 123 8.69 -16.82 -36.59
CA ALA A 123 9.81 -16.62 -37.49
C ALA A 123 9.43 -16.82 -38.95
N SER A 124 8.49 -17.72 -39.29
CA SER A 124 7.98 -17.91 -40.63
C SER A 124 7.12 -16.74 -41.10
N CYS A 125 6.25 -16.21 -40.22
CA CYS A 125 5.36 -15.10 -40.53
C CYS A 125 6.11 -13.76 -40.69
N VAL A 126 7.21 -13.54 -39.97
CA VAL A 126 8.06 -12.34 -40.09
C VAL A 126 8.87 -12.35 -41.40
N LYS A 127 9.19 -13.53 -41.98
CA LYS A 127 9.92 -13.63 -43.25
C LYS A 127 9.08 -13.27 -44.46
N ASP A 128 7.77 -13.44 -44.42
CA ASP A 128 6.87 -13.16 -45.54
C ASP A 128 6.56 -11.66 -45.74
N GLU A 129 6.94 -10.78 -44.82
CA GLU A 129 6.73 -9.33 -44.96
C GLU A 129 7.89 -8.57 -45.60
N ASN A 130 8.89 -9.23 -46.18
CA ASN A 130 10.03 -8.54 -46.81
C ASN A 130 10.14 -8.83 -48.33
N PRO A 131 9.41 -8.09 -49.20
CA PRO A 131 9.75 -8.05 -50.64
C PRO A 131 10.77 -6.94 -50.90
N ALA A 132 11.99 -7.37 -51.10
CA ALA A 132 13.04 -6.77 -51.93
C ALA A 132 13.12 -5.25 -52.14
N GLY A 133 14.23 -4.70 -51.69
CA GLY A 133 15.03 -3.79 -52.49
C GLY A 133 14.97 -2.32 -52.19
N LYS A 134 15.95 -1.78 -51.51
CA LYS A 134 16.98 -0.93 -52.11
C LYS A 134 17.99 -0.46 -51.04
N ARG A 135 19.25 -0.75 -51.33
CA ARG A 135 20.40 -0.07 -50.73
C ARG A 135 20.39 1.40 -51.15
N GLU A 136 20.56 2.28 -50.21
CA GLU A 136 21.31 3.51 -50.40
C GLU A 136 22.08 3.83 -49.13
N GLU A 137 23.39 3.79 -49.27
CA GLU A 137 24.37 4.37 -48.34
C GLU A 137 24.17 5.88 -48.31
N SER A 138 24.09 6.44 -47.14
CA SER A 138 24.56 7.81 -46.92
C SER A 138 25.00 7.99 -45.47
N SER A 139 26.24 8.28 -45.40
CA SER A 139 27.16 8.54 -44.31
C SER A 139 26.77 9.67 -43.36
N ARG A 140 27.20 9.48 -42.10
CA ARG A 140 27.79 10.44 -41.14
C ARG A 140 26.97 11.65 -40.73
N ALA A 141 26.59 11.71 -39.49
CA ALA A 141 27.17 12.65 -38.50
C ALA A 141 26.40 12.58 -37.17
N GLY A 142 27.16 12.60 -36.06
CA GLY A 142 26.68 13.20 -34.83
C GLY A 142 26.28 12.24 -33.71
N ASP A 143 27.29 11.61 -33.20
CA ASP A 143 27.41 11.10 -31.84
C ASP A 143 26.87 12.11 -30.80
N GLN A 144 25.77 11.77 -30.16
CA GLN A 144 25.49 12.13 -28.78
C GLN A 144 24.80 10.94 -28.13
N VAL A 145 25.65 10.07 -27.61
CA VAL A 145 25.28 9.02 -26.66
C VAL A 145 24.64 9.70 -25.45
N ARG A 146 23.32 9.74 -25.43
CA ARG A 146 22.60 9.81 -24.16
C ARG A 146 22.85 8.46 -23.49
N LYS A 147 23.65 8.49 -22.45
CA LYS A 147 23.68 7.42 -21.45
C LYS A 147 22.27 7.37 -20.86
N ASP A 148 21.43 6.52 -21.41
CA ASP A 148 20.29 6.00 -20.66
C ASP A 148 20.89 5.20 -19.51
N ASP A 149 20.66 5.68 -18.30
CA ASP A 149 20.90 4.92 -17.07
C ASP A 149 20.08 3.63 -17.21
N VAL A 150 20.78 2.57 -17.53
CA VAL A 150 20.22 1.21 -17.41
C VAL A 150 20.07 0.99 -15.92
N LEU A 151 18.88 1.24 -15.41
CA LEU A 151 18.48 0.87 -14.05
C LEU A 151 18.58 -0.64 -13.96
N SER A 152 19.71 -1.14 -13.48
CA SER A 152 19.89 -2.56 -13.17
C SER A 152 19.09 -2.85 -11.91
N SER A 153 17.81 -3.24 -12.03
CA SER A 153 17.02 -3.73 -10.92
C SER A 153 17.39 -5.18 -10.62
N ILE A 154 17.61 -5.49 -9.34
CA ILE A 154 17.84 -6.85 -8.85
C ILE A 154 16.62 -7.24 -8.03
N ARG A 155 15.90 -8.30 -8.42
CA ARG A 155 14.83 -8.88 -7.57
C ARG A 155 15.44 -9.58 -6.37
N VAL A 156 15.06 -9.15 -5.18
CA VAL A 156 15.43 -9.76 -3.90
C VAL A 156 14.16 -10.25 -3.22
N GLY A 157 14.13 -11.54 -2.82
CA GLY A 157 13.01 -12.08 -2.05
C GLY A 157 12.81 -11.33 -0.72
N SER A 158 11.56 -11.07 -0.35
CA SER A 158 11.17 -10.33 0.86
C SER A 158 11.84 -10.88 2.12
N GLU A 159 11.86 -12.19 2.29
CA GLU A 159 12.50 -12.86 3.45
C GLU A 159 13.97 -12.48 3.63
N LYS A 160 14.70 -12.24 2.53
CA LYS A 160 16.11 -11.82 2.61
C LYS A 160 16.25 -10.38 3.07
N ILE A 161 15.33 -9.51 2.65
CA ILE A 161 15.28 -8.12 3.09
C ILE A 161 14.95 -8.08 4.58
N ASP A 162 13.91 -8.81 5.01
CA ASP A 162 13.50 -8.91 6.41
C ASP A 162 14.64 -9.47 7.30
N HIS A 163 15.32 -10.50 6.82
CA HIS A 163 16.49 -11.07 7.54
C HIS A 163 17.62 -10.04 7.66
N THR A 164 17.90 -9.29 6.58
CA THR A 164 18.91 -8.22 6.60
C THR A 164 18.53 -7.12 7.59
N MET A 165 17.27 -6.70 7.63
CA MET A 165 16.76 -5.70 8.57
C MET A 165 16.89 -6.16 10.03
N ASN A 166 16.61 -7.45 10.31
CA ASN A 166 16.78 -8.02 11.64
C ASN A 166 18.26 -8.02 12.07
N LEU A 167 19.19 -8.41 11.18
CA LEU A 167 20.62 -8.36 11.45
C LEU A 167 21.13 -6.94 11.70
N VAL A 168 20.63 -5.96 10.94
CA VAL A 168 20.96 -4.53 11.14
C VAL A 168 20.46 -4.06 12.51
N SER A 169 19.26 -4.46 12.92
CA SER A 169 18.71 -4.12 14.24
C SER A 169 19.55 -4.70 15.38
N GLU A 170 20.01 -5.95 15.24
CA GLU A 170 20.90 -6.59 16.20
C GLU A 170 22.28 -5.91 16.25
N LEU A 171 22.81 -5.51 15.08
CA LEU A 171 24.08 -4.77 14.99
C LEU A 171 23.98 -3.41 15.69
N VAL A 172 22.88 -2.65 15.51
CA VAL A 172 22.63 -1.38 16.21
C VAL A 172 22.62 -1.58 17.72
N THR A 173 21.94 -2.63 18.21
CA THR A 173 21.90 -2.93 19.64
C THR A 173 23.28 -3.29 20.20
N THR A 174 24.04 -4.09 19.45
CA THR A 174 25.41 -4.50 19.84
C THR A 174 26.36 -3.29 19.83
N GLN A 175 26.23 -2.41 18.85
CA GLN A 175 26.99 -1.18 18.75
C GLN A 175 26.70 -0.23 19.94
N ALA A 176 25.41 -0.08 20.32
CA ALA A 176 25.05 0.74 21.48
C ALA A 176 25.72 0.22 22.78
N ARG A 177 25.76 -1.12 22.97
CA ARG A 177 26.49 -1.73 24.08
C ARG A 177 27.99 -1.48 24.03
N LEU A 178 28.59 -1.52 22.84
CA LEU A 178 30.00 -1.20 22.64
C LEU A 178 30.30 0.27 23.01
N SER A 179 29.47 1.22 22.56
CA SER A 179 29.63 2.64 22.91
C SER A 179 29.56 2.86 24.43
N LEU A 180 28.58 2.26 25.09
CA LEU A 180 28.44 2.36 26.54
C LEU A 180 29.67 1.79 27.27
N HIS A 181 30.21 0.67 26.80
CA HIS A 181 31.42 0.08 27.38
C HIS A 181 32.67 0.91 27.14
N ALA A 182 32.78 1.51 25.93
CA ALA A 182 33.88 2.42 25.60
C ALA A 182 33.88 3.68 26.50
N GLU A 183 32.72 4.28 26.73
CA GLU A 183 32.56 5.41 27.64
C GLU A 183 32.98 5.09 29.09
N GLN A 184 32.70 3.86 29.56
CA GLN A 184 33.06 3.43 30.91
C GLN A 184 34.54 3.08 31.08
N SER A 185 35.26 2.76 29.99
CA SER A 185 36.64 2.27 30.04
C SER A 185 37.72 3.37 30.12
N GLU A 186 37.33 4.64 29.91
CA GLU A 186 38.27 5.80 29.78
C GLU A 186 39.36 5.59 28.73
N ASP A 187 39.21 4.63 27.82
CA ASP A 187 40.13 4.33 26.74
C ASP A 187 39.76 5.12 25.48
N ASN A 188 40.56 6.12 25.16
CA ASN A 188 40.34 7.02 24.01
C ASN A 188 40.40 6.27 22.66
N GLU A 189 41.19 5.21 22.53
CA GLU A 189 41.32 4.42 21.31
C GLU A 189 40.05 3.58 21.13
N LEU A 190 39.56 2.94 22.19
CA LEU A 190 38.29 2.21 22.19
C LEU A 190 37.11 3.13 21.89
N ALA A 191 37.09 4.35 22.46
CA ALA A 191 36.04 5.34 22.18
C ALA A 191 36.02 5.74 20.69
N ALA A 192 37.19 6.00 20.09
CA ALA A 192 37.29 6.32 18.66
C ALA A 192 36.84 5.14 17.76
N ILE A 193 37.16 3.90 18.13
CA ILE A 193 36.69 2.71 17.40
C ILE A 193 35.17 2.60 17.52
N ALA A 194 34.60 2.76 18.72
CA ALA A 194 33.16 2.68 18.95
C ALA A 194 32.39 3.75 18.15
N GLU A 195 32.91 4.97 18.06
CA GLU A 195 32.33 6.05 17.24
C GLU A 195 32.36 5.70 15.74
N ASN A 196 33.47 5.16 15.25
CA ASN A 196 33.56 4.72 13.85
C ASN A 196 32.59 3.59 13.53
N VAL A 197 32.48 2.58 14.41
CA VAL A 197 31.50 1.50 14.27
C VAL A 197 30.08 2.06 14.28
N GLN A 198 29.79 3.06 15.12
CA GLN A 198 28.47 3.71 15.15
C GLN A 198 28.16 4.37 13.81
N LYS A 199 29.11 5.09 13.23
CA LYS A 199 28.95 5.73 11.93
C LYS A 199 28.67 4.71 10.81
N LEU A 200 29.45 3.63 10.76
CA LEU A 200 29.28 2.56 9.76
C LEU A 200 27.96 1.83 9.94
N THR A 201 27.57 1.54 11.17
CA THR A 201 26.27 0.91 11.47
C THR A 201 25.10 1.76 11.04
N ARG A 202 25.18 3.09 11.26
CA ARG A 202 24.16 4.03 10.80
C ARG A 202 24.06 4.06 9.27
N GLN A 203 25.19 4.12 8.57
CA GLN A 203 25.19 4.07 7.10
C GLN A 203 24.64 2.76 6.55
N LEU A 204 25.00 1.62 7.17
CA LEU A 204 24.48 0.31 6.77
C LEU A 204 22.97 0.23 6.99
N ARG A 205 22.49 0.73 8.14
CA ARG A 205 21.05 0.81 8.43
C ARG A 205 20.32 1.62 7.37
N ASP A 206 20.80 2.83 7.09
CA ASP A 206 20.16 3.74 6.15
C ASP A 206 20.09 3.11 4.74
N ASN A 207 21.19 2.51 4.25
CA ASN A 207 21.20 1.78 2.97
C ASN A 207 20.26 0.56 2.96
N ALA A 208 20.17 -0.19 4.06
CA ALA A 208 19.26 -1.33 4.15
C ALA A 208 17.79 -0.88 4.11
N PHE A 209 17.47 0.27 4.70
CA PHE A 209 16.14 0.87 4.61
C PHE A 209 15.81 1.31 3.19
N ASP A 210 16.72 1.99 2.50
CA ASP A 210 16.50 2.44 1.13
C ASP A 210 16.17 1.26 0.18
N ILE A 211 16.76 0.09 0.42
CA ILE A 211 16.47 -1.14 -0.35
C ILE A 211 15.04 -1.69 -0.06
N ALA A 212 14.53 -1.45 1.14
CA ALA A 212 13.22 -1.96 1.57
C ALA A 212 12.05 -1.04 1.18
N LEU A 213 12.34 0.15 0.64
CA LEU A 213 11.33 1.11 0.22
C LEU A 213 10.68 0.72 -1.10
N VAL A 214 9.37 0.89 -1.18
CA VAL A 214 8.54 0.60 -2.35
C VAL A 214 7.60 1.77 -2.61
N PRO A 215 7.42 2.22 -3.86
CA PRO A 215 6.48 3.30 -4.18
C PRO A 215 5.03 2.96 -3.84
N VAL A 216 4.28 3.97 -3.37
CA VAL A 216 2.82 3.86 -3.11
C VAL A 216 2.05 3.44 -4.37
N GLU A 217 2.59 3.71 -5.56
CA GLU A 217 2.05 3.30 -6.85
C GLU A 217 1.68 1.82 -6.92
N THR A 218 2.43 0.96 -6.23
CA THR A 218 2.17 -0.49 -6.19
C THR A 218 0.79 -0.87 -5.64
N MET A 219 0.16 -0.01 -4.82
CA MET A 219 -1.20 -0.21 -4.29
C MET A 219 -2.29 0.29 -5.25
N LEU A 220 -1.97 1.18 -6.19
CA LEU A 220 -2.97 1.94 -6.96
C LEU A 220 -3.84 1.05 -7.84
N THR A 221 -3.29 -0.02 -8.39
CA THR A 221 -4.04 -0.96 -9.24
C THR A 221 -5.23 -1.55 -8.49
N ARG A 222 -5.04 -1.95 -7.21
CA ARG A 222 -6.13 -2.45 -6.35
C ARG A 222 -7.16 -1.38 -6.08
N PHE A 223 -6.74 -0.14 -5.85
CA PHE A 223 -7.63 0.97 -5.55
C PHE A 223 -8.48 1.35 -6.77
N HIS A 224 -7.88 1.44 -7.96
CA HIS A 224 -8.63 1.70 -9.19
C HIS A 224 -9.68 0.63 -9.47
N ARG A 225 -9.34 -0.66 -9.26
CA ARG A 225 -10.29 -1.76 -9.40
C ARG A 225 -11.45 -1.60 -8.41
N LEU A 226 -11.17 -1.42 -7.10
CA LEU A 226 -12.21 -1.23 -6.09
C LEU A 226 -13.14 -0.07 -6.45
N VAL A 227 -12.58 1.08 -6.84
CA VAL A 227 -13.38 2.26 -7.20
C VAL A 227 -14.29 1.96 -8.37
N ARG A 228 -13.79 1.30 -9.44
CA ARG A 228 -14.56 0.91 -10.61
C ARG A 228 -15.68 -0.07 -10.24
N ASP A 229 -15.38 -1.12 -9.49
CA ASP A 229 -16.35 -2.15 -9.14
C ASP A 229 -17.47 -1.59 -8.24
N LEU A 230 -17.12 -0.79 -7.22
CA LEU A 230 -18.10 -0.17 -6.35
C LEU A 230 -18.92 0.89 -7.08
N SER A 231 -18.32 1.69 -7.97
CA SER A 231 -19.02 2.68 -8.79
C SER A 231 -20.12 2.02 -9.62
N ASN A 232 -19.80 0.90 -10.27
CA ASN A 232 -20.74 0.14 -11.06
C ASN A 232 -21.87 -0.48 -10.18
N ASN A 233 -21.50 -1.10 -9.06
CA ASN A 233 -22.47 -1.77 -8.18
C ASN A 233 -23.45 -0.80 -7.52
N LEU A 234 -22.98 0.42 -7.20
CA LEU A 234 -23.77 1.45 -6.53
C LEU A 234 -24.41 2.46 -7.50
N ASN A 235 -24.26 2.26 -8.82
CA ASN A 235 -24.71 3.20 -9.86
C ASN A 235 -24.21 4.64 -9.62
N LYS A 236 -22.98 4.80 -9.13
CA LYS A 236 -22.33 6.09 -8.92
C LYS A 236 -21.24 6.28 -9.98
N LYS A 237 -21.03 7.51 -10.43
CA LYS A 237 -19.90 7.86 -11.30
C LYS A 237 -18.80 8.42 -10.43
N VAL A 238 -17.67 7.71 -10.31
CA VAL A 238 -16.56 8.12 -9.43
C VAL A 238 -15.24 7.98 -10.17
N ARG A 239 -14.41 9.00 -10.09
CA ARG A 239 -13.05 8.99 -10.62
C ARG A 239 -12.03 9.08 -9.48
N LEU A 240 -11.06 8.16 -9.47
CA LEU A 240 -9.90 8.22 -8.59
C LEU A 240 -8.79 9.03 -9.27
N VAL A 241 -8.25 10.01 -8.55
CA VAL A 241 -7.08 10.81 -8.95
C VAL A 241 -5.98 10.57 -7.93
N THR A 242 -4.77 10.32 -8.39
CA THR A 242 -3.62 10.04 -7.53
C THR A 242 -2.57 11.13 -7.69
N GLU A 243 -1.98 11.57 -6.57
CA GLU A 243 -0.91 12.56 -6.51
C GLU A 243 0.19 12.03 -5.60
N GLY A 244 1.46 12.11 -6.02
CA GLY A 244 2.61 11.65 -5.24
C GLY A 244 2.71 10.12 -5.17
N ALA A 245 2.34 9.43 -6.24
CA ALA A 245 2.39 7.97 -6.35
C ALA A 245 3.83 7.42 -6.19
N GLU A 246 4.83 8.24 -6.52
CA GLU A 246 6.26 7.98 -6.37
C GLU A 246 6.76 8.03 -4.91
N THR A 247 5.91 8.44 -3.95
CA THR A 247 6.28 8.44 -2.53
C THR A 247 6.56 7.02 -2.07
N GLU A 248 7.73 6.80 -1.49
CA GLU A 248 8.19 5.49 -1.06
C GLU A 248 7.88 5.22 0.41
N LEU A 249 7.54 3.98 0.72
CA LEU A 249 7.27 3.47 2.06
C LEU A 249 7.88 2.08 2.22
N ASP A 250 8.12 1.67 3.45
CA ASP A 250 8.50 0.29 3.78
C ASP A 250 7.44 -0.71 3.26
N LYS A 251 7.90 -1.81 2.64
CA LYS A 251 7.02 -2.84 2.04
C LYS A 251 6.01 -3.39 3.05
N ASN A 252 6.44 -3.67 4.28
CA ASN A 252 5.56 -4.24 5.32
C ASN A 252 4.49 -3.22 5.75
N ILE A 253 4.83 -1.92 5.72
CA ILE A 253 3.86 -0.84 5.96
C ILE A 253 2.85 -0.80 4.82
N ILE A 254 3.29 -0.86 3.56
CA ILE A 254 2.42 -0.87 2.37
C ILE A 254 1.43 -2.03 2.42
N GLU A 255 1.89 -3.25 2.73
CA GLU A 255 1.04 -4.44 2.82
C GLU A 255 -0.07 -4.28 3.87
N LYS A 256 0.29 -3.80 5.07
CA LYS A 256 -0.67 -3.57 6.17
C LYS A 256 -1.56 -2.35 5.97
N LEU A 257 -1.12 -1.37 5.20
CA LEU A 257 -1.84 -0.14 4.91
C LEU A 257 -2.92 -0.32 3.83
N THR A 258 -2.73 -1.29 2.93
CA THR A 258 -3.63 -1.53 1.80
C THR A 258 -5.07 -1.73 2.24
N ASP A 259 -5.35 -2.59 3.20
CA ASP A 259 -6.70 -2.88 3.67
C ASP A 259 -7.39 -1.69 4.38
N PRO A 260 -6.74 -0.96 5.29
CA PRO A 260 -7.26 0.30 5.83
C PRO A 260 -7.65 1.32 4.75
N LEU A 261 -6.79 1.53 3.75
CA LEU A 261 -7.09 2.47 2.66
C LEU A 261 -8.23 1.99 1.76
N LEU A 262 -8.30 0.70 1.43
CA LEU A 262 -9.45 0.11 0.72
C LEU A 262 -10.75 0.35 1.48
N HIS A 263 -10.74 0.23 2.82
CA HIS A 263 -11.91 0.51 3.64
C HIS A 263 -12.30 1.99 3.63
N ILE A 264 -11.33 2.89 3.70
CA ILE A 264 -11.56 4.34 3.59
C ILE A 264 -12.16 4.67 2.23
N LEU A 265 -11.58 4.18 1.13
CA LEU A 265 -12.09 4.39 -0.23
C LEU A 265 -13.51 3.85 -0.39
N ARG A 266 -13.81 2.67 0.15
CA ARG A 266 -15.16 2.11 0.16
C ARG A 266 -16.15 3.04 0.87
N ASN A 267 -15.80 3.55 2.05
CA ASN A 267 -16.65 4.48 2.80
C ASN A 267 -16.89 5.79 2.04
N SER A 268 -15.86 6.32 1.38
CA SER A 268 -15.99 7.51 0.53
C SER A 268 -16.97 7.28 -0.62
N ILE A 269 -16.91 6.12 -1.29
CA ILE A 269 -17.82 5.81 -2.40
C ILE A 269 -19.23 5.50 -1.89
N ASP A 270 -19.37 4.66 -0.88
CA ASP A 270 -20.68 4.18 -0.40
C ASP A 270 -21.45 5.29 0.31
N HIS A 271 -20.81 5.97 1.24
CA HIS A 271 -21.45 6.93 2.13
C HIS A 271 -21.11 8.41 1.85
N GLY A 272 -19.94 8.68 1.26
CA GLY A 272 -19.47 10.04 0.96
C GLY A 272 -20.07 10.59 -0.31
N ILE A 273 -19.78 9.98 -1.46
CA ILE A 273 -20.22 10.43 -2.79
C ILE A 273 -21.73 10.19 -2.94
N GLU A 274 -22.44 11.21 -3.42
CA GLU A 274 -23.86 11.17 -3.74
C GLU A 274 -24.11 10.50 -5.10
N THR A 275 -25.37 10.10 -5.37
CA THR A 275 -25.77 9.63 -6.70
C THR A 275 -25.65 10.75 -7.75
N PRO A 276 -25.49 10.41 -9.04
CA PRO A 276 -25.37 11.42 -10.10
C PRO A 276 -26.49 12.46 -10.08
N GLU A 277 -27.74 12.01 -9.82
CA GLU A 277 -28.91 12.90 -9.78
C GLU A 277 -28.88 13.84 -8.56
N GLU A 278 -28.43 13.34 -7.41
CA GLU A 278 -28.29 14.15 -6.17
C GLU A 278 -27.17 15.18 -6.33
N ARG A 279 -26.05 14.82 -6.98
CA ARG A 279 -24.93 15.73 -7.25
C ARG A 279 -25.36 16.90 -8.14
N VAL A 280 -26.03 16.59 -9.24
CA VAL A 280 -26.54 17.63 -10.17
C VAL A 280 -27.53 18.54 -9.45
N LYS A 281 -28.44 18.01 -8.60
CA LYS A 281 -29.36 18.83 -7.79
C LYS A 281 -28.64 19.75 -6.80
N ALA A 282 -27.50 19.28 -6.27
CA ALA A 282 -26.64 20.06 -5.37
C ALA A 282 -25.71 21.05 -6.11
N GLY A 283 -25.75 21.11 -7.46
CA GLY A 283 -24.90 21.97 -8.28
C GLY A 283 -23.46 21.46 -8.46
N LYS A 284 -23.23 20.18 -8.17
CA LYS A 284 -21.94 19.50 -8.36
C LYS A 284 -21.87 18.79 -9.72
N PRO A 285 -20.66 18.51 -10.24
CA PRO A 285 -20.48 17.65 -11.41
C PRO A 285 -21.12 16.27 -11.18
N GLU A 286 -21.64 15.67 -12.24
CA GLU A 286 -22.26 14.34 -12.21
C GLU A 286 -21.29 13.26 -11.70
N GLU A 287 -20.01 13.37 -12.09
CA GLU A 287 -18.91 12.51 -11.66
C GLU A 287 -18.32 13.00 -10.33
N GLY A 288 -18.31 12.13 -9.31
CA GLY A 288 -17.61 12.37 -8.06
C GLY A 288 -16.11 12.19 -8.20
N LYS A 289 -15.34 12.90 -7.43
CA LYS A 289 -13.86 12.81 -7.41
C LYS A 289 -13.39 12.34 -6.07
N ILE A 290 -12.54 11.29 -6.07
CA ILE A 290 -11.74 10.89 -4.92
C ILE A 290 -10.29 11.17 -5.26
N THR A 291 -9.57 11.86 -4.38
CA THR A 291 -8.14 12.16 -4.55
C THR A 291 -7.37 11.41 -3.48
N LEU A 292 -6.45 10.54 -3.91
CA LEU A 292 -5.44 9.92 -3.07
C LEU A 292 -4.14 10.70 -3.25
N LYS A 293 -3.63 11.28 -2.16
CA LYS A 293 -2.40 12.07 -2.18
C LYS A 293 -1.41 11.53 -1.17
N ALA A 294 -0.18 11.20 -1.60
CA ALA A 294 0.94 10.83 -0.74
C ALA A 294 2.02 11.89 -0.80
N TYR A 295 2.63 12.20 0.36
CA TYR A 295 3.74 13.16 0.43
C TYR A 295 4.51 13.03 1.73
N TYR A 296 5.77 13.46 1.70
CA TYR A 296 6.61 13.54 2.90
C TYR A 296 6.31 14.83 3.68
N SER A 297 6.22 14.70 5.00
CA SER A 297 6.10 15.84 5.92
C SER A 297 6.96 15.59 7.16
N GLY A 298 8.13 16.24 7.22
CA GLY A 298 9.13 15.99 8.26
C GLY A 298 9.63 14.54 8.22
N ALA A 299 9.54 13.82 9.33
CA ALA A 299 9.93 12.42 9.47
C ALA A 299 8.76 11.44 9.21
N SER A 300 7.69 11.89 8.57
CA SER A 300 6.48 11.11 8.34
C SER A 300 6.04 11.16 6.89
N VAL A 301 5.41 10.08 6.43
CA VAL A 301 4.63 10.06 5.19
C VAL A 301 3.18 10.31 5.53
N HIS A 302 2.56 11.22 4.82
CA HIS A 302 1.14 11.52 4.91
C HIS A 302 0.43 10.96 3.68
N ILE A 303 -0.61 10.18 3.91
CA ILE A 303 -1.51 9.70 2.86
C ILE A 303 -2.89 10.26 3.12
N GLN A 304 -3.38 11.08 2.19
CA GLN A 304 -4.67 11.71 2.27
C GLN A 304 -5.63 11.08 1.26
N VAL A 305 -6.82 10.73 1.73
CA VAL A 305 -7.94 10.35 0.88
C VAL A 305 -9.00 11.44 1.04
N HIS A 306 -9.24 12.18 -0.03
CA HIS A 306 -10.24 13.25 -0.08
C HIS A 306 -11.34 12.89 -1.07
N ASP A 307 -12.60 12.91 -0.63
CA ASP A 307 -13.77 12.84 -1.49
C ASP A 307 -14.48 14.21 -1.57
N ASP A 308 -15.08 14.51 -2.70
CA ASP A 308 -15.90 15.72 -2.95
C ASP A 308 -17.40 15.47 -2.68
N GLY A 309 -17.71 14.51 -1.81
CA GLY A 309 -19.06 14.09 -1.49
C GLY A 309 -19.83 15.04 -0.58
N LYS A 310 -20.87 14.53 0.07
CA LYS A 310 -21.76 15.33 0.95
C LYS A 310 -21.13 15.76 2.26
N GLY A 311 -19.96 15.20 2.62
CA GLY A 311 -19.31 15.44 3.90
C GLY A 311 -20.02 14.75 5.08
N LEU A 312 -19.47 14.97 6.26
CA LEU A 312 -19.98 14.44 7.52
C LEU A 312 -20.85 15.49 8.25
N ASP A 313 -22.01 15.06 8.69
CA ASP A 313 -22.96 15.87 9.46
C ASP A 313 -22.61 15.74 10.95
N THR A 314 -21.96 16.77 11.52
CA THR A 314 -21.52 16.80 12.92
C THR A 314 -22.69 16.72 13.89
N ASP A 315 -23.86 17.28 13.53
CA ASP A 315 -25.05 17.23 14.39
C ASP A 315 -25.61 15.80 14.48
N LYS A 316 -25.63 15.08 13.36
CA LYS A 316 -26.02 13.66 13.34
C LYS A 316 -25.03 12.81 14.15
N ILE A 317 -23.72 13.04 14.00
CA ILE A 317 -22.70 12.33 14.77
C ILE A 317 -22.90 12.58 16.26
N LYS A 318 -23.03 13.84 16.68
CA LYS A 318 -23.25 14.23 18.07
C LYS A 318 -24.53 13.58 18.66
N ASN A 319 -25.64 13.69 17.93
CA ASN A 319 -26.92 13.10 18.36
C ASN A 319 -26.83 11.57 18.50
N GLN A 320 -26.09 10.90 17.63
CA GLN A 320 -25.89 9.46 17.71
C GLN A 320 -24.99 9.07 18.88
N ALA A 321 -23.93 9.86 19.16
CA ALA A 321 -23.07 9.66 20.33
C ALA A 321 -23.82 9.82 21.64
N ILE A 322 -24.75 10.78 21.73
CA ILE A 322 -25.66 10.96 22.89
C ILE A 322 -26.60 9.75 23.04
N LYS A 323 -27.21 9.28 21.92
CA LYS A 323 -28.09 8.10 21.94
C LYS A 323 -27.37 6.83 22.39
N LYS A 324 -26.10 6.68 22.00
CA LYS A 324 -25.24 5.55 22.42
C LYS A 324 -24.62 5.75 23.81
N GLN A 325 -24.91 6.85 24.49
CA GLN A 325 -24.37 7.19 25.83
C GLN A 325 -22.84 7.31 25.87
N VAL A 326 -22.23 7.65 24.74
CA VAL A 326 -20.78 7.87 24.61
C VAL A 326 -20.38 9.24 25.11
N ILE A 327 -21.26 10.25 24.95
CA ILE A 327 -21.10 11.62 25.43
C ILE A 327 -22.36 12.09 26.18
N ALA A 328 -22.18 13.01 27.11
CA ALA A 328 -23.31 13.64 27.80
C ALA A 328 -24.04 14.65 26.86
N PRO A 329 -25.34 14.87 27.01
CA PRO A 329 -26.12 15.79 26.15
C PRO A 329 -25.58 17.23 26.12
N ASP A 330 -25.02 17.69 27.23
CA ASP A 330 -24.46 19.03 27.46
C ASP A 330 -22.95 19.13 27.21
N SER A 331 -22.36 18.11 26.62
CA SER A 331 -20.92 18.14 26.25
C SER A 331 -20.64 19.25 25.24
N ASN A 332 -19.71 20.13 25.58
CA ASN A 332 -19.23 21.17 24.67
C ASN A 332 -17.97 20.69 23.92
N LEU A 333 -18.19 19.89 22.89
CA LEU A 333 -17.12 19.36 22.07
C LEU A 333 -16.87 20.28 20.87
N SER A 334 -15.60 20.47 20.53
CA SER A 334 -15.19 21.11 19.29
C SER A 334 -15.59 20.27 18.08
N ARG A 335 -15.63 20.89 16.90
CA ARG A 335 -15.94 20.18 15.65
C ARG A 335 -15.00 18.98 15.42
N LYS A 336 -13.70 19.14 15.69
CA LYS A 336 -12.71 18.07 15.54
C LYS A 336 -13.02 16.90 16.47
N GLU A 337 -13.30 17.18 17.73
CA GLU A 337 -13.66 16.14 18.71
C GLU A 337 -14.94 15.39 18.34
N ILE A 338 -15.93 16.07 17.72
CA ILE A 338 -17.14 15.41 17.23
C ILE A 338 -16.83 14.49 16.05
N LEU A 339 -15.99 14.93 15.12
CA LEU A 339 -15.57 14.10 13.98
C LEU A 339 -14.78 12.88 14.45
N ASP A 340 -13.91 13.02 15.44
CA ASP A 340 -13.10 11.93 15.99
C ASP A 340 -13.93 10.81 16.64
N LEU A 341 -15.20 11.08 17.00
CA LEU A 341 -16.12 10.07 17.51
C LEU A 341 -16.40 8.91 16.54
N ILE A 342 -16.21 9.13 15.22
CA ILE A 342 -16.41 8.06 14.21
C ILE A 342 -15.43 6.90 14.38
N PHE A 343 -14.29 7.14 15.05
CA PHE A 343 -13.27 6.12 15.32
C PHE A 343 -13.52 5.34 16.63
N LEU A 344 -14.59 5.63 17.35
CA LEU A 344 -14.89 4.89 18.57
C LEU A 344 -15.46 3.51 18.27
N PRO A 345 -15.11 2.48 19.06
CA PRO A 345 -15.60 1.13 18.86
C PRO A 345 -17.13 1.05 18.77
N GLY A 346 -17.64 0.42 17.73
CA GLY A 346 -19.07 0.26 17.52
C GLY A 346 -19.81 1.55 17.13
N PHE A 347 -19.10 2.61 16.75
CA PHE A 347 -19.71 3.86 16.29
C PHE A 347 -19.93 3.82 14.78
N SER A 348 -20.95 3.09 14.30
CA SER A 348 -21.39 3.16 12.90
C SER A 348 -22.56 4.12 12.77
N THR A 349 -22.53 5.01 11.78
CA THR A 349 -23.62 5.94 11.47
C THR A 349 -24.74 5.30 10.64
N SER A 350 -24.52 4.12 10.05
CA SER A 350 -25.51 3.38 9.29
C SER A 350 -26.37 2.53 10.22
N THR A 351 -27.70 2.67 10.09
CA THR A 351 -28.71 1.83 10.77
C THR A 351 -28.92 0.49 10.04
N ASP A 352 -28.43 0.36 8.82
CA ASP A 352 -28.59 -0.85 8.03
C ASP A 352 -27.27 -1.64 8.01
N VAL A 353 -27.31 -2.80 8.67
CA VAL A 353 -26.33 -3.86 8.48
C VAL A 353 -26.57 -4.44 7.09
N THR A 354 -25.95 -3.87 6.07
CA THR A 354 -25.98 -4.47 4.73
C THR A 354 -25.13 -5.74 4.75
N ASP A 355 -25.73 -6.85 4.41
CA ASP A 355 -25.16 -8.22 4.36
C ASP A 355 -23.95 -8.39 3.43
N VAL A 356 -23.47 -7.33 2.77
CA VAL A 356 -22.34 -7.36 1.84
C VAL A 356 -20.97 -7.26 2.55
N SER A 357 -20.96 -6.87 3.84
CA SER A 357 -19.75 -6.82 4.67
C SER A 357 -19.91 -7.78 5.85
N GLY A 358 -19.73 -9.06 5.62
CA GLY A 358 -19.90 -10.14 6.61
C GLY A 358 -19.06 -10.08 7.91
N ARG A 359 -18.50 -8.94 8.21
CA ARG A 359 -17.88 -8.58 9.50
C ARG A 359 -18.09 -7.09 9.66
N GLY A 360 -18.97 -6.62 10.52
CA GLY A 360 -19.22 -5.20 10.81
C GLY A 360 -17.94 -4.38 11.07
N VAL A 361 -17.18 -4.10 9.99
CA VAL A 361 -15.89 -3.40 10.04
C VAL A 361 -16.19 -1.90 10.03
N GLY A 362 -15.96 -1.24 11.16
CA GLY A 362 -16.12 0.20 11.31
C GLY A 362 -14.78 0.95 11.17
N MET A 363 -14.84 2.29 11.26
CA MET A 363 -13.65 3.14 11.25
C MET A 363 -12.73 2.91 12.49
N ASP A 364 -13.24 2.30 13.54
CA ASP A 364 -12.47 1.85 14.71
C ASP A 364 -11.44 0.76 14.33
N VAL A 365 -11.78 -0.14 13.41
CA VAL A 365 -10.86 -1.17 12.91
C VAL A 365 -9.77 -0.52 12.07
N VAL A 366 -10.11 0.45 11.22
CA VAL A 366 -9.12 1.23 10.46
C VAL A 366 -8.11 1.89 11.41
N LYS A 367 -8.60 2.57 12.46
CA LYS A 367 -7.72 3.21 13.45
C LYS A 367 -6.82 2.21 14.16
N ARG A 368 -7.35 1.02 14.51
CA ARG A 368 -6.57 -0.05 15.16
C ARG A 368 -5.50 -0.60 14.24
N ASN A 369 -5.85 -0.95 12.99
CA ASN A 369 -4.88 -1.49 12.03
C ASN A 369 -3.77 -0.48 11.72
N LEU A 370 -4.11 0.82 11.67
CA LEU A 370 -3.11 1.88 11.51
C LEU A 370 -2.23 2.02 12.75
N ALA A 371 -2.78 1.89 13.96
CA ALA A 371 -2.00 1.91 15.20
C ALA A 371 -0.99 0.75 15.27
N ASP A 372 -1.31 -0.43 14.71
CA ASP A 372 -0.41 -1.59 14.64
C ASP A 372 0.85 -1.31 13.80
N ILE A 373 0.77 -0.37 12.86
CA ILE A 373 1.90 0.14 12.08
C ILE A 373 2.38 1.51 12.56
N ARG A 374 2.00 1.89 13.79
CA ARG A 374 2.30 3.20 14.41
C ARG A 374 1.80 4.39 13.60
N GLY A 375 0.78 4.18 12.78
CA GLY A 375 0.12 5.23 12.04
C GLY A 375 -0.97 5.90 12.88
N GLU A 376 -1.19 7.16 12.57
CA GLU A 376 -2.29 7.95 13.11
C GLU A 376 -3.25 8.29 11.99
N VAL A 377 -4.55 8.42 12.32
CA VAL A 377 -5.57 8.86 11.37
C VAL A 377 -6.30 10.06 11.92
N GLU A 378 -6.43 11.08 11.07
CA GLU A 378 -7.21 12.29 11.33
C GLU A 378 -8.31 12.43 10.30
N VAL A 379 -9.42 13.04 10.69
CA VAL A 379 -10.53 13.33 9.80
C VAL A 379 -10.85 14.82 9.83
N ASP A 380 -11.05 15.38 8.64
CA ASP A 380 -11.61 16.71 8.44
C ASP A 380 -12.73 16.63 7.39
N SER A 381 -13.82 17.35 7.63
CA SER A 381 -14.98 17.26 6.74
C SER A 381 -15.83 18.51 6.83
N GLU A 382 -16.32 18.97 5.68
CA GLU A 382 -17.28 20.06 5.59
C GLU A 382 -18.55 19.60 4.89
N PRO A 383 -19.74 19.86 5.46
CA PRO A 383 -21.00 19.53 4.81
C PRO A 383 -21.08 20.16 3.40
N GLY A 384 -21.33 19.31 2.41
CA GLY A 384 -21.40 19.70 1.01
C GLY A 384 -20.07 19.81 0.27
N SER A 385 -18.93 19.85 0.97
CA SER A 385 -17.59 19.97 0.36
C SER A 385 -16.81 18.66 0.34
N GLY A 386 -17.24 17.66 1.15
CA GLY A 386 -16.62 16.34 1.20
C GLY A 386 -15.90 16.03 2.51
N THR A 387 -15.11 14.96 2.48
CA THR A 387 -14.36 14.46 3.63
C THR A 387 -12.91 14.21 3.27
N THR A 388 -11.99 14.57 4.15
CA THR A 388 -10.55 14.26 4.05
C THR A 388 -10.15 13.39 5.22
N LEU A 389 -9.62 12.21 4.93
CA LEU A 389 -8.96 11.35 5.90
C LEU A 389 -7.46 11.42 5.65
N THR A 390 -6.70 11.77 6.69
CA THR A 390 -5.23 11.85 6.62
C THR A 390 -4.64 10.77 7.50
N VAL A 391 -3.93 9.84 6.88
CA VAL A 391 -3.11 8.83 7.57
C VAL A 391 -1.69 9.36 7.64
N LYS A 392 -1.11 9.38 8.85
CA LYS A 392 0.27 9.77 9.13
C LYS A 392 1.06 8.53 9.51
N LEU A 393 2.13 8.27 8.83
CA LEU A 393 2.98 7.09 9.02
C LEU A 393 4.42 7.52 9.27
N PRO A 394 5.14 6.93 10.23
CA PRO A 394 6.56 7.18 10.37
C PRO A 394 7.33 6.60 9.18
N LEU A 395 8.33 7.32 8.68
CA LEU A 395 9.20 6.87 7.56
C LEU A 395 10.02 5.63 7.90
N THR A 396 10.36 5.43 9.16
CA THR A 396 11.26 4.37 9.60
C THR A 396 10.58 3.43 10.58
N LEU A 397 10.94 2.15 10.54
CA LEU A 397 10.82 1.26 11.69
C LEU A 397 11.63 1.89 12.82
N SER A 398 10.96 2.66 13.67
CA SER A 398 11.65 3.53 14.58
C SER A 398 12.39 2.72 15.64
N ILE A 399 13.70 2.80 15.61
CA ILE A 399 14.47 2.79 16.85
C ILE A 399 14.02 4.05 17.58
N ILE A 400 13.15 3.89 18.57
CA ILE A 400 12.69 4.99 19.39
C ILE A 400 13.78 5.22 20.42
N ASP A 401 14.43 6.36 20.34
CA ASP A 401 15.23 6.84 21.45
C ASP A 401 14.29 7.03 22.64
N GLY A 402 14.57 6.34 23.73
CA GLY A 402 13.75 6.34 24.92
C GLY A 402 14.56 6.70 26.16
N LEU A 403 13.93 7.44 27.07
CA LEU A 403 14.44 7.68 28.39
C LEU A 403 14.12 6.46 29.26
N LEU A 404 15.15 5.72 29.69
CA LEU A 404 14.99 4.65 30.67
C LEU A 404 14.82 5.25 32.07
N VAL A 405 13.67 5.05 32.67
CA VAL A 405 13.36 5.48 34.04
C VAL A 405 13.18 4.28 34.94
N GLN A 406 13.74 4.34 36.14
CA GLN A 406 13.57 3.29 37.15
C GLN A 406 12.62 3.79 38.24
N LEU A 407 11.54 3.03 38.46
CA LEU A 407 10.57 3.27 39.51
C LEU A 407 10.55 2.06 40.42
N SER A 408 11.06 2.22 41.64
CA SER A 408 11.25 1.07 42.55
C SER A 408 12.07 -0.04 41.88
N ASP A 409 11.54 -1.24 41.74
CA ASP A 409 12.21 -2.39 41.09
C ASP A 409 11.87 -2.50 39.59
N ASN A 410 10.95 -1.67 39.08
CA ASN A 410 10.50 -1.72 37.70
C ASN A 410 11.21 -0.68 36.83
N GLN A 411 11.51 -1.05 35.59
CA GLN A 411 12.08 -0.16 34.59
C GLN A 411 11.02 0.14 33.51
N TYR A 412 10.89 1.42 33.15
CA TYR A 412 10.00 1.91 32.12
C TYR A 412 10.80 2.67 31.07
N VAL A 413 10.37 2.60 29.81
CA VAL A 413 10.96 3.39 28.75
C VAL A 413 9.94 4.42 28.28
N ILE A 414 10.29 5.70 28.43
CA ILE A 414 9.48 6.82 27.94
C ILE A 414 10.05 7.23 26.57
N PRO A 415 9.26 7.20 25.49
CA PRO A 415 9.73 7.67 24.18
C PRO A 415 10.23 9.12 24.26
N LEU A 416 11.42 9.39 23.70
CA LEU A 416 12.01 10.74 23.77
C LEU A 416 11.12 11.79 23.08
N SER A 417 10.34 11.35 22.07
CA SER A 417 9.35 12.18 21.40
C SER A 417 8.19 12.65 22.28
N ALA A 418 7.95 11.97 23.40
CA ALA A 418 6.94 12.35 24.41
C ALA A 418 7.53 13.24 25.50
N VAL A 419 8.84 13.51 25.50
CA VAL A 419 9.53 14.32 26.49
C VAL A 419 9.82 15.70 25.90
N ASP A 420 9.18 16.71 26.44
CA ASP A 420 9.43 18.11 26.03
C ASP A 420 10.68 18.67 26.74
N LYS A 421 10.71 18.57 28.06
CA LYS A 421 11.83 19.03 28.88
C LYS A 421 12.06 18.14 30.10
N ILE A 422 13.30 18.09 30.58
CA ILE A 422 13.68 17.38 31.79
C ILE A 422 14.18 18.42 32.81
N TYR A 423 13.56 18.42 33.99
CA TYR A 423 13.94 19.31 35.09
C TYR A 423 14.45 18.52 36.28
N ALA A 424 15.52 18.99 36.88
CA ALA A 424 15.97 18.47 38.15
C ALA A 424 15.26 19.25 39.30
N ALA A 425 14.38 18.57 40.01
CA ALA A 425 13.70 19.14 41.19
C ALA A 425 14.17 18.44 42.47
N ARG A 426 14.33 19.18 43.57
CA ARG A 426 14.58 18.59 44.89
C ARG A 426 13.29 18.01 45.44
N HIS A 427 13.40 16.90 46.15
CA HIS A 427 12.24 16.27 46.78
C HIS A 427 11.45 17.26 47.70
N SER A 428 12.16 18.16 48.41
CA SER A 428 11.54 19.25 49.19
C SER A 428 10.66 20.19 48.39
N ASP A 429 10.98 20.39 47.12
CA ASP A 429 10.30 21.36 46.24
C ASP A 429 8.98 20.79 45.69
N VAL A 430 8.78 19.48 45.84
CA VAL A 430 7.68 18.72 45.26
C VAL A 430 6.69 18.20 46.33
N VAL A 431 7.20 17.84 47.56
CA VAL A 431 6.36 17.22 48.64
C VAL A 431 5.39 18.17 49.25
N ASP A 432 5.72 19.47 49.37
CA ASP A 432 4.89 20.47 50.05
C ASP A 432 4.02 21.31 49.10
N THR A 433 3.81 20.86 47.87
CA THR A 433 3.04 21.64 46.90
C THR A 433 1.55 21.41 47.03
N PHE A 434 0.81 22.52 47.15
CA PHE A 434 -0.65 22.49 47.17
C PHE A 434 -1.20 22.10 45.78
N ASN A 435 -2.04 21.07 45.69
CA ASN A 435 -2.65 20.56 44.46
C ASN A 435 -1.70 19.98 43.42
N ASN A 436 -0.58 19.40 43.82
CA ASN A 436 0.40 18.80 42.87
C ASN A 436 0.81 19.74 41.72
N LEU A 437 1.07 21.03 42.10
CA LEU A 437 1.53 22.05 41.16
C LEU A 437 2.96 22.45 41.49
N ILE A 438 3.87 22.35 40.52
CA ILE A 438 5.26 22.84 40.61
C ILE A 438 5.43 24.06 39.71
N VAL A 439 6.26 25.01 40.13
CA VAL A 439 6.60 26.17 39.31
C VAL A 439 7.91 25.89 38.56
N LEU A 440 7.85 25.77 37.26
CA LEU A 440 8.99 25.56 36.37
C LEU A 440 8.99 26.67 35.33
N ASP A 441 10.13 27.33 35.13
CA ASP A 441 10.29 28.46 34.20
C ASP A 441 9.28 29.59 34.35
N GLY A 442 8.69 29.75 35.60
CA GLY A 442 7.68 30.77 35.89
C GLY A 442 6.24 30.33 35.62
N GLU A 443 6.02 29.14 35.10
CA GLU A 443 4.70 28.54 34.87
C GLU A 443 4.34 27.51 35.93
N ARG A 444 3.03 27.42 36.27
CA ARG A 444 2.52 26.42 37.21
C ARG A 444 2.12 25.19 36.42
N ILE A 445 2.87 24.10 36.59
CA ILE A 445 2.66 22.83 35.86
C ILE A 445 2.14 21.79 36.84
N PRO A 446 1.02 21.11 36.56
CA PRO A 446 0.58 19.97 37.33
C PRO A 446 1.53 18.78 37.12
N PHE A 447 1.79 18.04 38.20
CA PHE A 447 2.63 16.84 38.12
C PHE A 447 1.96 15.66 38.81
N PHE A 448 2.39 14.45 38.43
CA PHE A 448 1.96 13.19 39.03
C PHE A 448 3.17 12.45 39.60
N TYR A 449 2.99 11.87 40.79
CA TYR A 449 3.99 10.97 41.33
C TYR A 449 3.82 9.59 40.74
N LEU A 450 4.69 9.21 39.80
CA LEU A 450 4.63 7.90 39.16
C LEU A 450 4.78 6.75 40.14
N ARG A 451 5.45 6.96 41.29
CA ARG A 451 5.56 5.97 42.37
C ARG A 451 4.23 5.67 43.08
N GLU A 452 3.30 6.60 43.08
CA GLU A 452 1.99 6.42 43.70
C GLU A 452 1.03 5.71 42.73
N GLU A 453 1.25 5.88 41.45
CA GLU A 453 0.39 5.29 40.40
C GLU A 453 0.86 3.88 39.97
N PHE A 454 2.18 3.62 39.97
CA PHE A 454 2.76 2.40 39.45
C PHE A 454 3.58 1.61 40.49
N GLY A 455 3.75 2.08 41.65
CA GLY A 455 4.51 1.47 42.75
C GLY A 455 3.63 0.80 43.75
#